data_889858ec410fb8ec8f981a49e2a4fdbf
#
_entry.id   889858ec410fb8ec8f981a49e2a4fdbf
#
_cell.length_a   1.000
_cell.length_b   1.000
_cell.length_c   1.000
_cell.angle_alpha   90.00
_cell.angle_beta   90.00
_cell.angle_gamma   90.00
#
_symmetry.space_group_name_H-M   'P 1'
#
loop_
_entity.id
_entity.type
_entity.pdbx_description
1 polymer ?
#
loop_
_entity_poly.entity_id
_entity_poly.type
_entity_poly.pdbx_seq_one_letter_code
_entity_poly.pdbx_strand_id
1 'polypeptide(L)'
;LVEDDLGLSNSVFDFLDDFADVMQVFDGEEGLYEAESGIYDLILLDLMLPEKDGFHVLKELREKGVTTPVLIMTAKESLDDKGHGFELGADDYLTKPFYLEELKMRIQALLKRSGKVSENTLNYGNLKVNLSTNSTYVNDKEVELLGKEFDLLVYFLQNQNVILPKTQIFDRL
;
A
#
# COMPACT_ATOMS: atom_id res chain seq x y z
N LEU A 1 -7.60 5.00 2.55
CA LEU A 1 -7.49 5.50 3.92
C LEU A 1 -8.87 5.98 4.37
N VAL A 2 -9.45 5.34 5.39
CA VAL A 2 -10.74 5.68 5.99
C VAL A 2 -10.46 6.19 7.41
N GLU A 3 -10.53 7.51 7.60
CA GLU A 3 -10.09 8.20 8.82
C GLU A 3 -10.80 9.55 8.90
N ASP A 4 -11.56 9.80 9.96
CA ASP A 4 -12.32 11.04 10.15
C ASP A 4 -11.51 12.21 10.73
N ASP A 5 -10.40 11.92 11.42
CA ASP A 5 -9.45 12.95 11.84
C ASP A 5 -8.67 13.49 10.63
N LEU A 6 -9.07 14.68 10.16
CA LEU A 6 -8.43 15.34 9.00
C LEU A 6 -6.93 15.59 9.20
N GLY A 7 -6.48 15.86 10.43
CA GLY A 7 -5.07 16.10 10.74
C GLY A 7 -4.24 14.85 10.56
N LEU A 8 -4.71 13.73 11.10
CA LEU A 8 -4.06 12.43 10.94
C LEU A 8 -4.16 11.94 9.49
N SER A 9 -5.33 12.04 8.86
CA SER A 9 -5.54 11.64 7.48
C SER A 9 -4.58 12.35 6.53
N ASN A 10 -4.44 13.68 6.63
CA ASN A 10 -3.49 14.44 5.83
C ASN A 10 -2.03 14.07 6.13
N SER A 11 -1.69 13.86 7.40
CA SER A 11 -0.32 13.45 7.77
C SER A 11 0.06 12.10 7.18
N VAL A 12 -0.87 11.14 7.17
CA VAL A 12 -0.68 9.83 6.55
C VAL A 12 -0.58 9.97 5.03
N PHE A 13 -1.47 10.77 4.43
CA PHE A 13 -1.46 11.04 2.99
C PHE A 13 -0.12 11.61 2.53
N ASP A 14 0.33 12.71 3.14
CA ASP A 14 1.59 13.38 2.80
C ASP A 14 2.80 12.46 2.99
N PHE A 15 2.79 11.63 4.05
CA PHE A 15 3.90 10.72 4.33
C PHE A 15 3.98 9.54 3.34
N LEU A 16 2.85 9.12 2.78
CA LEU A 16 2.80 8.02 1.83
C LEU A 16 2.87 8.46 0.37
N ASP A 17 2.84 9.76 0.06
CA ASP A 17 2.78 10.30 -1.31
C ASP A 17 3.88 9.77 -2.25
N ASP A 18 5.12 9.64 -1.74
CA ASP A 18 6.24 9.05 -2.50
C ASP A 18 6.16 7.50 -2.65
N PHE A 19 5.19 6.87 -1.97
CA PHE A 19 5.13 5.40 -1.86
C PHE A 19 3.88 4.79 -2.48
N ALA A 20 2.74 5.46 -2.40
CA ALA A 20 1.45 4.93 -2.82
C ALA A 20 0.46 6.03 -3.22
N ASP A 21 -0.42 5.73 -4.16
CA ASP A 21 -1.59 6.56 -4.44
C ASP A 21 -2.63 6.34 -3.34
N VAL A 22 -2.92 7.38 -2.56
CA VAL A 22 -3.82 7.29 -1.41
C VAL A 22 -5.14 8.01 -1.70
N MET A 23 -6.24 7.26 -1.67
CA MET A 23 -7.60 7.82 -1.59
C MET A 23 -7.96 8.05 -0.12
N GLN A 24 -8.40 9.25 0.22
CA GLN A 24 -8.88 9.59 1.56
C GLN A 24 -10.41 9.64 1.55
N VAL A 25 -11.02 8.98 2.53
CA VAL A 25 -12.46 9.06 2.86
C VAL A 25 -12.62 9.23 4.36
N PHE A 26 -13.69 9.88 4.79
CA PHE A 26 -13.78 10.43 6.14
C PHE A 26 -14.97 9.87 6.96
N ASP A 27 -15.68 8.92 6.41
CA ASP A 27 -16.75 8.19 7.10
C ASP A 27 -16.83 6.73 6.67
N GLY A 28 -17.54 5.91 7.45
CA GLY A 28 -17.61 4.47 7.23
C GLY A 28 -18.49 4.06 6.05
N GLU A 29 -19.49 4.85 5.64
CA GLU A 29 -20.34 4.52 4.49
C GLU A 29 -19.59 4.74 3.18
N GLU A 30 -18.93 5.88 3.04
CA GLU A 30 -18.09 6.18 1.89
C GLU A 30 -16.91 5.20 1.83
N GLY A 31 -16.29 4.90 3.00
CA GLY A 31 -15.21 3.91 3.12
C GLY A 31 -15.62 2.52 2.63
N LEU A 32 -16.79 2.05 2.98
CA LEU A 32 -17.34 0.80 2.50
C LEU A 32 -17.56 0.81 0.98
N TYR A 33 -18.20 1.87 0.48
CA TYR A 33 -18.49 2.03 -0.95
C TYR A 33 -17.22 2.00 -1.79
N GLU A 34 -16.20 2.77 -1.42
CA GLU A 34 -14.93 2.79 -2.12
C GLU A 34 -14.21 1.43 -2.06
N ALA A 35 -14.15 0.81 -0.88
CA ALA A 35 -13.46 -0.46 -0.68
C ALA A 35 -14.10 -1.63 -1.46
N GLU A 36 -15.40 -1.59 -1.74
CA GLU A 36 -16.10 -2.59 -2.56
C GLU A 36 -15.67 -2.57 -4.04
N SER A 37 -15.11 -1.46 -4.53
CA SER A 37 -14.66 -1.32 -5.92
C SER A 37 -13.58 -2.35 -6.30
N GLY A 38 -12.84 -2.87 -5.32
CA GLY A 38 -11.78 -3.86 -5.53
C GLY A 38 -10.52 -3.34 -6.23
N ILE A 39 -10.42 -2.02 -6.46
CA ILE A 39 -9.26 -1.42 -7.12
C ILE A 39 -8.09 -1.15 -6.16
N TYR A 40 -8.33 -1.19 -4.85
CA TYR A 40 -7.32 -0.89 -3.85
C TYR A 40 -6.52 -2.13 -3.46
N ASP A 41 -5.23 -1.92 -3.20
CA ASP A 41 -4.30 -2.97 -2.80
C ASP A 41 -4.27 -3.19 -1.29
N LEU A 42 -4.65 -2.17 -0.53
CA LEU A 42 -4.72 -2.17 0.93
C LEU A 42 -5.77 -1.16 1.41
N ILE A 43 -6.41 -1.47 2.51
CA ILE A 43 -7.34 -0.57 3.21
C ILE A 43 -6.74 -0.24 4.58
N LEU A 44 -6.58 1.05 4.87
CA LEU A 44 -6.31 1.58 6.20
C LEU A 44 -7.64 2.03 6.80
N LEU A 45 -8.02 1.48 7.95
CA LEU A 45 -9.37 1.63 8.49
C LEU A 45 -9.35 2.03 9.96
N ASP A 46 -9.87 3.21 10.31
CA ASP A 46 -10.22 3.48 11.71
C ASP A 46 -11.51 2.76 12.10
N LEU A 47 -11.62 2.41 13.37
CA LEU A 47 -12.84 1.83 13.95
C LEU A 47 -13.81 2.90 14.40
N MET A 48 -13.31 4.07 14.81
CA MET A 48 -14.13 5.14 15.39
C MET A 48 -14.57 6.15 14.32
N LEU A 49 -15.34 5.69 13.35
CA LEU A 49 -15.80 6.49 12.23
C LEU A 49 -17.25 6.99 12.46
N PRO A 50 -17.62 8.16 11.92
CA PRO A 50 -19.01 8.57 11.84
C PRO A 50 -19.79 7.71 10.84
N GLU A 51 -21.11 7.78 10.92
CA GLU A 51 -22.14 7.08 10.12
C GLU A 51 -22.09 5.57 10.31
N LYS A 52 -20.96 4.90 10.03
CA LYS A 52 -20.78 3.46 10.20
C LYS A 52 -19.41 3.16 10.84
N ASP A 53 -19.41 2.50 12.00
CA ASP A 53 -18.15 2.13 12.65
C ASP A 53 -17.33 1.13 11.84
N GLY A 54 -15.99 1.16 12.03
CA GLY A 54 -15.08 0.38 11.21
C GLY A 54 -15.22 -1.14 11.37
N PHE A 55 -15.72 -1.65 12.49
CA PHE A 55 -16.01 -3.10 12.60
C PHE A 55 -17.15 -3.52 11.68
N HIS A 56 -18.19 -2.69 11.57
CA HIS A 56 -19.28 -2.94 10.62
C HIS A 56 -18.79 -2.86 9.17
N VAL A 57 -17.93 -1.87 8.86
CA VAL A 57 -17.32 -1.76 7.53
C VAL A 57 -16.53 -3.04 7.20
N LEU A 58 -15.64 -3.46 8.09
CA LEU A 58 -14.83 -4.66 7.90
C LEU A 58 -15.68 -5.92 7.70
N LYS A 59 -16.69 -6.10 8.56
CA LYS A 59 -17.61 -7.24 8.48
C LYS A 59 -18.31 -7.30 7.13
N GLU A 60 -18.93 -6.18 6.69
CA GLU A 60 -19.65 -6.11 5.42
C GLU A 60 -18.71 -6.36 4.23
N LEU A 61 -17.48 -5.84 4.26
CA LEU A 61 -16.49 -6.11 3.22
C LEU A 61 -16.22 -7.62 3.09
N ARG A 62 -16.03 -8.31 4.21
CA ARG A 62 -15.78 -9.76 4.21
C ARG A 62 -17.00 -10.57 3.80
N GLU A 63 -18.20 -10.19 4.21
CA GLU A 63 -19.46 -10.81 3.78
C GLU A 63 -19.69 -10.66 2.27
N LYS A 64 -19.25 -9.55 1.67
CA LYS A 64 -19.27 -9.31 0.22
C LYS A 64 -18.12 -9.96 -0.54
N GLY A 65 -17.24 -10.68 0.15
CA GLY A 65 -16.12 -11.40 -0.47
C GLY A 65 -14.93 -10.53 -0.86
N VAL A 66 -14.85 -9.29 -0.34
CA VAL A 66 -13.67 -8.43 -0.54
C VAL A 66 -12.49 -9.00 0.24
N THR A 67 -11.43 -9.35 -0.46
CA THR A 67 -10.21 -9.96 0.11
C THR A 67 -9.04 -8.99 0.24
N THR A 68 -9.25 -7.73 -0.12
CA THR A 68 -8.25 -6.68 0.06
C THR A 68 -7.77 -6.64 1.51
N PRO A 69 -6.45 -6.66 1.77
CA PRO A 69 -5.93 -6.58 3.12
C PRO A 69 -6.40 -5.33 3.86
N VAL A 70 -6.73 -5.48 5.13
CA VAL A 70 -7.18 -4.40 6.00
C VAL A 70 -6.23 -4.26 7.18
N LEU A 71 -5.64 -3.08 7.33
CA LEU A 71 -4.91 -2.64 8.52
C LEU A 71 -5.83 -1.72 9.33
N ILE A 72 -6.20 -2.15 10.53
CA ILE A 72 -6.94 -1.32 11.47
C ILE A 72 -6.01 -0.33 12.14
N MET A 73 -6.39 0.96 12.16
CA MET A 73 -5.69 2.03 12.89
C MET A 73 -6.68 2.67 13.84
N THR A 74 -6.53 2.49 15.16
CA THR A 74 -7.53 3.00 16.09
C THR A 74 -6.98 3.26 17.49
N ALA A 75 -7.67 4.10 18.25
CA ALA A 75 -7.38 4.33 19.66
C ALA A 75 -7.84 3.18 20.60
N LYS A 76 -8.60 2.20 20.09
CA LYS A 76 -9.03 1.04 20.88
C LYS A 76 -7.86 0.09 21.10
N GLU A 77 -7.45 -0.08 22.37
CA GLU A 77 -6.27 -0.86 22.76
C GLU A 77 -6.60 -2.21 23.38
N SER A 78 -7.87 -2.47 23.72
CA SER A 78 -8.22 -3.66 24.47
C SER A 78 -7.89 -4.93 23.68
N LEU A 79 -7.52 -6.00 24.41
CA LEU A 79 -7.30 -7.30 23.77
C LEU A 79 -8.56 -7.85 23.12
N ASP A 80 -9.73 -7.51 23.69
CA ASP A 80 -11.03 -7.94 23.16
C ASP A 80 -11.32 -7.24 21.81
N ASP A 81 -11.05 -5.93 21.69
CA ASP A 81 -11.23 -5.21 20.41
C ASP A 81 -10.27 -5.73 19.33
N LYS A 82 -9.00 -6.01 19.70
CA LYS A 82 -8.02 -6.60 18.77
C LYS A 82 -8.44 -7.99 18.31
N GLY A 83 -8.84 -8.85 19.27
CA GLY A 83 -9.36 -10.19 18.97
C GLY A 83 -10.56 -10.14 18.05
N HIS A 84 -11.51 -9.26 18.32
CA HIS A 84 -12.70 -9.07 17.51
C HIS A 84 -12.36 -8.59 16.08
N GLY A 85 -11.41 -7.65 15.94
CA GLY A 85 -10.94 -7.18 14.63
C GLY A 85 -10.36 -8.32 13.78
N PHE A 86 -9.52 -9.16 14.38
CA PHE A 86 -8.94 -10.33 13.68
C PHE A 86 -9.99 -11.39 13.36
N GLU A 87 -10.95 -11.66 14.25
CA GLU A 87 -12.06 -12.57 13.98
C GLU A 87 -12.93 -12.10 12.81
N LEU A 88 -13.12 -10.79 12.66
CA LEU A 88 -13.82 -10.18 11.53
C LEU A 88 -13.00 -10.18 10.23
N GLY A 89 -11.72 -10.55 10.28
CA GLY A 89 -10.87 -10.68 9.12
C GLY A 89 -9.95 -9.49 8.84
N ALA A 90 -9.56 -8.72 9.86
CA ALA A 90 -8.44 -7.78 9.74
C ALA A 90 -7.11 -8.54 9.57
N ASP A 91 -6.20 -7.96 8.79
CA ASP A 91 -4.89 -8.56 8.50
C ASP A 91 -3.79 -8.05 9.44
N ASP A 92 -3.96 -6.85 10.00
CA ASP A 92 -3.09 -6.28 11.04
C ASP A 92 -3.82 -5.20 11.84
N TYR A 93 -3.23 -4.76 12.94
CA TYR A 93 -3.81 -3.81 13.89
C TYR A 93 -2.73 -2.86 14.42
N LEU A 94 -2.96 -1.56 14.30
CA LEU A 94 -2.05 -0.51 14.76
C LEU A 94 -2.77 0.44 15.72
N THR A 95 -2.27 0.56 16.94
CA THR A 95 -2.89 1.38 17.99
C THR A 95 -2.41 2.83 17.90
N LYS A 96 -3.33 3.79 17.93
CA LYS A 96 -3.04 5.23 18.06
C LYS A 96 -2.65 5.59 19.50
N PRO A 97 -1.63 6.46 19.72
CA PRO A 97 -0.77 7.10 18.70
C PRO A 97 0.31 6.16 18.18
N PHE A 98 0.68 6.31 16.91
CA PHE A 98 1.72 5.51 16.26
C PHE A 98 2.72 6.41 15.49
N TYR A 99 3.87 5.85 15.15
CA TYR A 99 4.82 6.49 14.25
C TYR A 99 4.47 6.16 12.79
N LEU A 100 4.58 7.16 11.89
CA LEU A 100 4.28 6.97 10.46
C LEU A 100 5.20 5.94 9.81
N GLU A 101 6.44 5.84 10.29
CA GLU A 101 7.39 4.82 9.88
C GLU A 101 6.90 3.40 10.22
N GLU A 102 6.29 3.21 11.40
CA GLU A 102 5.70 1.92 11.77
C GLU A 102 4.53 1.58 10.87
N LEU A 103 3.65 2.55 10.60
CA LEU A 103 2.55 2.38 9.66
C LEU A 103 3.08 1.91 8.29
N LYS A 104 4.09 2.59 7.73
CA LYS A 104 4.69 2.24 6.43
C LYS A 104 5.27 0.83 6.43
N MET A 105 5.99 0.42 7.48
CA MET A 105 6.53 -0.95 7.60
C MET A 105 5.42 -2.00 7.60
N ARG A 106 4.30 -1.76 8.29
CA ARG A 106 3.15 -2.67 8.30
C ARG A 106 2.45 -2.75 6.95
N ILE A 107 2.25 -1.61 6.28
CA ILE A 107 1.72 -1.56 4.91
C ILE A 107 2.59 -2.42 3.97
N GLN A 108 3.90 -2.24 3.99
CA GLN A 108 4.83 -3.01 3.16
C GLN A 108 4.74 -4.51 3.45
N ALA A 109 4.65 -4.90 4.72
CA ALA A 109 4.52 -6.30 5.11
C ALA A 109 3.21 -6.93 4.62
N LEU A 110 2.09 -6.20 4.68
CA LEU A 110 0.79 -6.65 4.20
C LEU A 110 0.76 -6.79 2.68
N LEU A 111 1.24 -5.78 1.95
CA LEU A 111 1.32 -5.80 0.49
C LEU A 111 2.22 -6.94 -0.01
N LYS A 112 3.32 -7.22 0.68
CA LYS A 112 4.19 -8.36 0.38
C LYS A 112 3.46 -9.70 0.57
N ARG A 113 2.73 -9.88 1.67
CA ARG A 113 1.97 -11.10 1.95
C ARG A 113 0.83 -11.35 0.96
N SER A 114 0.17 -10.29 0.50
CA SER A 114 -0.92 -10.38 -0.48
C SER A 114 -0.44 -10.61 -1.91
N GLY A 115 0.88 -10.66 -2.14
CA GLY A 115 1.47 -10.78 -3.49
C GLY A 115 1.31 -9.52 -4.36
N LYS A 116 0.82 -8.44 -3.78
CA LYS A 116 0.58 -7.15 -4.47
C LYS A 116 1.87 -6.32 -4.62
N VAL A 117 2.84 -6.53 -3.73
CA VAL A 117 4.24 -6.18 -3.95
C VAL A 117 4.96 -7.49 -4.18
N SER A 118 5.07 -7.90 -5.43
CA SER A 118 6.11 -8.87 -5.80
C SER A 118 7.43 -8.22 -5.40
N GLU A 119 8.25 -8.94 -4.63
CA GLU A 119 9.63 -8.62 -4.25
C GLU A 119 10.19 -7.54 -5.15
N ASN A 120 10.65 -6.41 -4.65
CA ASN A 120 11.50 -5.41 -5.30
C ASN A 120 11.94 -5.74 -6.76
N THR A 121 11.00 -6.28 -7.55
CA THR A 121 11.25 -6.82 -8.87
C THR A 121 10.33 -6.13 -9.87
N LEU A 122 10.93 -5.40 -10.79
CA LEU A 122 10.23 -4.81 -11.94
C LEU A 122 10.25 -5.83 -13.09
N ASN A 123 9.11 -6.04 -13.73
CA ASN A 123 8.98 -6.95 -14.85
C ASN A 123 8.48 -6.23 -16.10
N TYR A 124 9.09 -6.52 -17.25
CA TYR A 124 8.62 -6.04 -18.55
C TYR A 124 8.92 -7.09 -19.63
N GLY A 125 7.90 -7.75 -20.11
CA GLY A 125 8.05 -8.87 -21.03
C GLY A 125 8.92 -9.98 -20.42
N ASN A 126 10.06 -10.27 -21.04
CA ASN A 126 11.05 -11.23 -20.57
C ASN A 126 12.16 -10.63 -19.69
N LEU A 127 12.07 -9.34 -19.40
CA LEU A 127 12.99 -8.60 -18.54
C LEU A 127 12.49 -8.63 -17.10
N LYS A 128 13.38 -8.95 -16.15
CA LYS A 128 13.12 -8.96 -14.71
C LYS A 128 14.26 -8.25 -13.99
N VAL A 129 13.94 -7.23 -13.21
CA VAL A 129 14.92 -6.44 -12.45
C VAL A 129 14.63 -6.56 -10.97
N ASN A 130 15.57 -7.07 -10.20
CA ASN A 130 15.48 -7.13 -8.74
C ASN A 130 16.17 -5.91 -8.13
N LEU A 131 15.37 -5.02 -7.52
CA LEU A 131 15.85 -3.77 -6.93
C LEU A 131 16.61 -3.98 -5.60
N SER A 132 16.40 -5.11 -4.92
CA SER A 132 17.08 -5.40 -3.65
C SER A 132 18.51 -5.90 -3.86
N THR A 133 18.73 -6.66 -4.95
CA THR A 133 20.03 -7.25 -5.28
C THR A 133 20.75 -6.52 -6.40
N ASN A 134 20.10 -5.50 -6.99
CA ASN A 134 20.56 -4.80 -8.21
C ASN A 134 20.87 -5.77 -9.38
N SER A 135 20.09 -6.85 -9.46
CA SER A 135 20.28 -7.89 -10.48
C SER A 135 19.25 -7.75 -11.59
N THR A 136 19.69 -7.99 -12.82
CA THR A 136 18.85 -7.93 -14.02
C THR A 136 18.86 -9.28 -14.73
N TYR A 137 17.69 -9.75 -15.15
CA TYR A 137 17.52 -11.02 -15.86
C TYR A 137 16.76 -10.80 -17.17
N VAL A 138 17.21 -11.42 -18.24
CA VAL A 138 16.53 -11.48 -19.54
C VAL A 138 16.35 -12.95 -19.93
N ASN A 139 15.11 -13.40 -20.11
CA ASN A 139 14.79 -14.82 -20.32
C ASN A 139 15.41 -15.72 -19.21
N ASP A 140 15.30 -15.33 -17.95
CA ASP A 140 15.85 -15.97 -16.75
C ASP A 140 17.38 -16.12 -16.73
N LYS A 141 18.10 -15.44 -17.64
CA LYS A 141 19.56 -15.35 -17.61
C LYS A 141 19.97 -14.01 -17.02
N GLU A 142 20.86 -14.05 -16.05
CA GLU A 142 21.41 -12.85 -15.44
C GLU A 142 22.24 -12.05 -16.46
N VAL A 143 22.02 -10.74 -16.47
CA VAL A 143 22.72 -9.75 -17.28
C VAL A 143 23.34 -8.74 -16.34
N GLU A 144 24.65 -8.62 -16.38
CA GLU A 144 25.38 -7.65 -15.58
C GLU A 144 25.24 -6.25 -16.20
N LEU A 145 24.76 -5.29 -15.41
CA LEU A 145 24.66 -3.88 -15.76
C LEU A 145 25.55 -3.06 -14.82
N LEU A 146 26.18 -2.04 -15.37
CA LEU A 146 26.89 -1.05 -14.56
C LEU A 146 25.87 -0.18 -13.80
N GLY A 147 26.28 0.39 -12.66
CA GLY A 147 25.36 1.10 -11.75
C GLY A 147 24.45 2.11 -12.45
N LYS A 148 24.98 2.98 -13.30
CA LYS A 148 24.18 3.96 -14.05
C LYS A 148 23.27 3.33 -15.12
N GLU A 149 23.66 2.23 -15.72
CA GLU A 149 22.82 1.49 -16.67
C GLU A 149 21.64 0.84 -15.93
N PHE A 150 21.89 0.30 -14.74
CA PHE A 150 20.88 -0.26 -13.88
C PHE A 150 19.88 0.82 -13.43
N ASP A 151 20.36 1.97 -12.93
CA ASP A 151 19.53 3.09 -12.47
C ASP A 151 18.65 3.63 -13.61
N LEU A 152 19.21 3.74 -14.82
CA LEU A 152 18.47 4.17 -15.99
C LEU A 152 17.40 3.16 -16.41
N LEU A 153 17.73 1.87 -16.39
CA LEU A 153 16.77 0.81 -16.67
C LEU A 153 15.60 0.83 -15.67
N VAL A 154 15.91 0.94 -14.38
CA VAL A 154 14.89 1.07 -13.31
C VAL A 154 14.00 2.28 -13.57
N TYR A 155 14.59 3.42 -13.88
CA TYR A 155 13.86 4.65 -14.18
C TYR A 155 12.88 4.47 -15.35
N PHE A 156 13.29 3.82 -16.44
CA PHE A 156 12.39 3.53 -17.56
C PHE A 156 11.28 2.54 -17.20
N LEU A 157 11.60 1.52 -16.40
CA LEU A 157 10.61 0.52 -15.98
C LEU A 157 9.55 1.10 -15.02
N GLN A 158 9.92 2.10 -14.22
CA GLN A 158 8.99 2.80 -13.33
C GLN A 158 8.13 3.84 -14.08
N ASN A 159 8.55 4.29 -15.26
CA ASN A 159 7.86 5.29 -16.06
C ASN A 159 7.38 4.74 -17.41
N GLN A 160 6.79 3.54 -17.40
CA GLN A 160 6.25 2.93 -18.61
C GLN A 160 5.10 3.75 -19.18
N ASN A 161 5.03 3.82 -20.52
CA ASN A 161 4.00 4.56 -21.26
C ASN A 161 3.99 6.08 -21.04
N VAL A 162 5.06 6.65 -20.47
CA VAL A 162 5.25 8.09 -20.29
C VAL A 162 6.34 8.59 -21.23
N ILE A 163 6.10 9.75 -21.88
CA ILE A 163 7.14 10.43 -22.66
C ILE A 163 8.05 11.17 -21.68
N LEU A 164 9.29 10.72 -21.58
CA LEU A 164 10.31 11.31 -20.70
C LEU A 164 11.11 12.36 -21.49
N PRO A 165 11.14 13.63 -21.03
CA PRO A 165 12.00 14.65 -21.62
C PRO A 165 13.48 14.27 -21.47
N LYS A 166 14.29 14.63 -22.48
CA LYS A 166 15.73 14.33 -22.47
C LYS A 166 16.44 14.89 -21.22
N THR A 167 16.03 16.04 -20.74
CA THR A 167 16.56 16.66 -19.51
C THR A 167 16.36 15.77 -18.28
N GLN A 168 15.18 15.20 -18.09
CA GLN A 168 14.90 14.29 -16.96
C GLN A 168 15.73 13.02 -17.00
N ILE A 169 16.08 12.54 -18.19
CA ILE A 169 16.95 11.36 -18.35
C ILE A 169 18.39 11.73 -17.96
N PHE A 170 18.88 12.90 -18.37
CA PHE A 170 20.23 13.36 -18.04
C PHE A 170 20.43 13.66 -16.56
N ASP A 171 19.39 14.17 -15.88
CA ASP A 171 19.46 14.50 -14.45
C ASP A 171 19.56 13.23 -13.57
N ARG A 172 19.33 12.05 -14.15
CA ARG A 172 19.44 10.74 -13.47
C ARG A 172 20.77 10.01 -13.75
N LEU A 173 21.60 10.50 -14.67
CA LEU A 173 22.91 9.94 -15.03
C LEU A 173 24.07 10.70 -14.37
#